data_ac22533b9ea8cf71bf0b3110b0d2c532
#
_entry.id   ac22533b9ea8cf71bf0b3110b0d2c532
#
_cell.length_a   1.000
_cell.length_b   1.000
_cell.length_c   1.000
_cell.angle_alpha   90.00
_cell.angle_beta   90.00
_cell.angle_gamma   90.00
#
_symmetry.space_group_name_H-M   'P 1'
#
loop_
_entity.id
_entity.type
_entity.pdbx_description
1 polymer ?
#
loop_
_entity_poly.entity_id
_entity_poly.type
_entity_poly.pdbx_seq_one_letter_code
_entity_poly.pdbx_strand_id
1 'polypeptide(L)'
;IGFVFAKKSRRYVSPEKAEELKAMLAPGIQAVGVFVNEEPAQIAALLEAGTIDVAQLHGQESETEIRRLRELTDHPLIQAFRIDTEQDVERANASTADYVLLDSGAGGTGPVFDWDLLQAIRRPYFLAGGLDTENLGTVKAKLNPYGVDVSSGIEIGGYKDKEKMTAFVAAARKEDTL
;
A
#
# COMPACT_ATOMS: atom_id res chain seq x y z
N ILE A 1 -3.13 -5.65 6.77
CA ILE A 1 -4.29 -5.91 5.90
C ILE A 1 -4.87 -4.58 5.45
N GLY A 2 -5.07 -4.40 4.12
CA GLY A 2 -5.66 -3.19 3.55
C GLY A 2 -7.20 -3.25 3.51
N PHE A 3 -7.85 -2.21 4.03
CA PHE A 3 -9.29 -1.96 3.91
C PHE A 3 -9.51 -0.77 2.97
N VAL A 4 -10.22 -0.97 1.88
CA VAL A 4 -10.39 0.06 0.84
C VAL A 4 -11.64 0.89 1.11
N PHE A 5 -11.47 2.17 1.44
CA PHE A 5 -12.56 3.11 1.69
C PHE A 5 -12.97 3.93 0.45
N ALA A 6 -12.31 3.72 -0.69
CA ALA A 6 -12.68 4.37 -1.94
C ALA A 6 -13.98 3.77 -2.49
N LYS A 7 -15.10 4.49 -2.41
CA LYS A 7 -16.47 4.03 -2.78
C LYS A 7 -16.61 3.51 -4.21
N LYS A 8 -15.75 3.97 -5.13
CA LYS A 8 -15.74 3.51 -6.53
C LYS A 8 -15.01 2.17 -6.72
N SER A 9 -14.30 1.69 -5.71
CA SER A 9 -13.57 0.44 -5.78
C SER A 9 -14.51 -0.76 -5.63
N ARG A 10 -14.30 -1.79 -6.43
CA ARG A 10 -14.97 -3.09 -6.22
C ARG A 10 -14.60 -3.76 -4.89
N ARG A 11 -13.53 -3.29 -4.24
CA ARG A 11 -13.03 -3.77 -2.95
C ARG A 11 -13.45 -2.86 -1.79
N TYR A 12 -14.40 -1.97 -2.01
CA TYR A 12 -14.88 -1.06 -0.99
C TYR A 12 -15.42 -1.82 0.22
N VAL A 13 -15.05 -1.35 1.41
CA VAL A 13 -15.67 -1.75 2.69
C VAL A 13 -16.17 -0.50 3.42
N SER A 14 -17.32 -0.61 4.10
CA SER A 14 -17.80 0.49 4.94
C SER A 14 -16.98 0.56 6.24
N PRO A 15 -16.98 1.71 6.95
CA PRO A 15 -16.34 1.85 8.26
C PRO A 15 -16.79 0.77 9.26
N GLU A 16 -18.08 0.51 9.33
CA GLU A 16 -18.67 -0.50 10.25
C GLU A 16 -18.15 -1.90 9.90
N LYS A 17 -18.07 -2.21 8.60
CA LYS A 17 -17.54 -3.51 8.15
C LYS A 17 -16.05 -3.64 8.40
N ALA A 18 -15.29 -2.55 8.26
CA ALA A 18 -13.86 -2.53 8.56
C ALA A 18 -13.61 -2.78 10.06
N GLU A 19 -14.43 -2.20 10.95
CA GLU A 19 -14.38 -2.43 12.39
C GLU A 19 -14.63 -3.89 12.75
N GLU A 20 -15.69 -4.49 12.19
CA GLU A 20 -15.97 -5.93 12.36
C GLU A 20 -14.79 -6.81 11.91
N LEU A 21 -14.24 -6.51 10.73
CA LEU A 21 -13.13 -7.28 10.17
C LEU A 21 -11.85 -7.10 10.98
N LYS A 22 -11.57 -5.87 11.46
CA LYS A 22 -10.42 -5.61 12.31
C LYS A 22 -10.46 -6.41 13.60
N ALA A 23 -11.64 -6.50 14.24
CA ALA A 23 -11.81 -7.29 15.46
C ALA A 23 -11.49 -8.79 15.28
N MET A 24 -11.48 -9.29 14.05
CA MET A 24 -11.14 -10.68 13.71
C MET A 24 -9.65 -10.88 13.39
N LEU A 25 -8.85 -9.80 13.29
CA LEU A 25 -7.43 -9.93 12.97
C LEU A 25 -6.66 -10.52 14.15
N ALA A 26 -5.67 -11.35 13.84
CA ALA A 26 -4.76 -11.84 14.85
C ALA A 26 -3.94 -10.69 15.46
N PRO A 27 -3.52 -10.80 16.74
CA PRO A 27 -2.68 -9.79 17.38
C PRO A 27 -1.43 -9.49 16.56
N GLY A 28 -1.11 -8.20 16.42
CA GLY A 28 0.05 -7.73 15.66
C GLY A 28 -0.21 -7.52 14.16
N ILE A 29 -1.40 -7.86 13.65
CA ILE A 29 -1.77 -7.53 12.26
C ILE A 29 -2.39 -6.13 12.25
N GLN A 30 -1.75 -5.21 11.57
CA GLN A 30 -2.25 -3.83 11.42
C GLN A 30 -3.32 -3.74 10.32
N ALA A 31 -4.35 -2.91 10.57
CA ALA A 31 -5.35 -2.53 9.60
C ALA A 31 -4.92 -1.23 8.90
N VAL A 32 -4.73 -1.28 7.58
CA VAL A 32 -4.37 -0.12 6.76
C VAL A 32 -5.60 0.36 6.00
N GLY A 33 -6.07 1.57 6.28
CA GLY A 33 -7.15 2.19 5.51
C GLY A 33 -6.61 2.78 4.20
N VAL A 34 -7.18 2.39 3.07
CA VAL A 34 -6.78 2.90 1.75
C VAL A 34 -7.80 3.92 1.28
N PHE A 35 -7.35 5.15 1.06
CA PHE A 35 -8.18 6.31 0.71
C PHE A 35 -7.77 6.88 -0.66
N VAL A 36 -8.73 7.51 -1.33
CA VAL A 36 -8.52 8.21 -2.60
C VAL A 36 -9.18 9.57 -2.52
N ASN A 37 -8.40 10.62 -2.32
CA ASN A 37 -8.84 12.01 -2.19
C ASN A 37 -9.96 12.18 -1.14
N GLU A 38 -9.80 11.53 0.01
CA GLU A 38 -10.76 11.64 1.12
C GLU A 38 -10.40 12.84 2.01
N GLU A 39 -11.39 13.42 2.66
CA GLU A 39 -11.19 14.53 3.59
C GLU A 39 -10.34 14.12 4.80
N PRO A 40 -9.29 14.88 5.17
CA PRO A 40 -8.41 14.54 6.29
C PRO A 40 -9.13 14.27 7.60
N ALA A 41 -10.21 15.00 7.90
CA ALA A 41 -10.99 14.80 9.11
C ALA A 41 -11.70 13.43 9.16
N GLN A 42 -12.12 12.89 8.01
CA GLN A 42 -12.74 11.56 7.94
C GLN A 42 -11.69 10.46 8.13
N ILE A 43 -10.52 10.64 7.56
CA ILE A 43 -9.38 9.70 7.75
C ILE A 43 -8.97 9.68 9.22
N ALA A 44 -8.76 10.87 9.83
CA ALA A 44 -8.40 10.99 11.25
C ALA A 44 -9.44 10.35 12.16
N ALA A 45 -10.72 10.54 11.89
CA ALA A 45 -11.78 9.92 12.69
C ALA A 45 -11.70 8.39 12.73
N LEU A 46 -11.36 7.74 11.61
CA LEU A 46 -11.19 6.27 11.56
C LEU A 46 -9.95 5.79 12.29
N LEU A 47 -8.86 6.58 12.27
CA LEU A 47 -7.63 6.31 13.00
C LEU A 47 -7.87 6.44 14.51
N GLU A 48 -8.43 7.57 14.96
CA GLU A 48 -8.69 7.84 16.38
C GLU A 48 -9.76 6.91 16.98
N ALA A 49 -10.73 6.46 16.18
CA ALA A 49 -11.69 5.43 16.60
C ALA A 49 -11.05 4.03 16.70
N GLY A 50 -9.82 3.85 16.23
CA GLY A 50 -9.17 2.55 16.19
C GLY A 50 -9.75 1.59 15.13
N THR A 51 -10.52 2.07 14.17
CA THR A 51 -11.03 1.26 13.05
C THR A 51 -9.89 0.85 12.12
N ILE A 52 -8.88 1.69 11.99
CA ILE A 52 -7.63 1.42 11.28
C ILE A 52 -6.44 1.86 12.12
N ASP A 53 -5.25 1.36 11.81
CA ASP A 53 -3.99 1.68 12.51
C ASP A 53 -3.09 2.61 11.68
N VAL A 54 -3.22 2.55 10.36
CA VAL A 54 -2.40 3.27 9.38
C VAL A 54 -3.31 3.80 8.28
N ALA A 55 -3.06 5.00 7.78
CA ALA A 55 -3.75 5.53 6.60
C ALA A 55 -2.83 5.51 5.37
N GLN A 56 -3.32 4.95 4.27
CA GLN A 56 -2.68 4.95 2.97
C GLN A 56 -3.43 5.89 2.03
N LEU A 57 -2.76 6.96 1.63
CA LEU A 57 -3.25 7.97 0.70
C LEU A 57 -2.90 7.52 -0.72
N HIS A 58 -3.89 7.10 -1.49
CA HIS A 58 -3.71 6.45 -2.80
C HIS A 58 -4.38 7.23 -3.94
N GLY A 59 -4.61 8.52 -3.72
CA GLY A 59 -5.17 9.44 -4.69
C GLY A 59 -4.13 10.43 -5.21
N GLN A 60 -4.51 11.70 -5.22
CA GLN A 60 -3.69 12.84 -5.65
C GLN A 60 -3.42 13.78 -4.46
N GLU A 61 -3.37 13.21 -3.25
CA GLU A 61 -3.24 13.98 -2.02
C GLU A 61 -1.94 14.79 -2.03
N SER A 62 -2.07 16.10 -1.81
CA SER A 62 -0.96 17.03 -1.78
C SER A 62 -0.27 17.03 -0.41
N GLU A 63 0.97 17.55 -0.37
CA GLU A 63 1.68 17.80 0.90
C GLU A 63 0.90 18.72 1.87
N THR A 64 0.00 19.56 1.36
CA THR A 64 -0.87 20.37 2.20
C THR A 64 -1.93 19.54 2.90
N GLU A 65 -2.49 18.55 2.21
CA GLU A 65 -3.47 17.62 2.78
C GLU A 65 -2.82 16.68 3.80
N ILE A 66 -1.60 16.21 3.52
CA ILE A 66 -0.81 15.40 4.47
C ILE A 66 -0.55 16.21 5.75
N ARG A 67 -0.13 17.47 5.64
CA ARG A 67 0.05 18.34 6.80
C ARG A 67 -1.22 18.56 7.60
N ARG A 68 -2.36 18.80 6.93
CA ARG A 68 -3.66 18.92 7.61
C ARG A 68 -4.04 17.62 8.35
N LEU A 69 -3.76 16.47 7.74
CA LEU A 69 -4.00 15.18 8.41
C LEU A 69 -3.09 15.02 9.63
N ARG A 70 -1.82 15.45 9.54
CA ARG A 70 -0.87 15.45 10.68
C ARG A 70 -1.29 16.35 11.84
N GLU A 71 -2.01 17.42 11.57
CA GLU A 71 -2.58 18.28 12.63
C GLU A 71 -3.69 17.57 13.41
N LEU A 72 -4.26 16.49 12.86
CA LEU A 72 -5.40 15.76 13.42
C LEU A 72 -5.01 14.40 14.03
N THR A 73 -3.85 13.84 13.67
CA THR A 73 -3.45 12.49 14.13
C THR A 73 -1.94 12.26 14.04
N ASP A 74 -1.42 11.48 14.99
CA ASP A 74 -0.03 11.02 15.02
C ASP A 74 0.14 9.61 14.42
N HIS A 75 -0.93 8.99 13.95
CA HIS A 75 -0.88 7.66 13.34
C HIS A 75 -0.03 7.63 12.07
N PRO A 76 0.62 6.48 11.74
CA PRO A 76 1.46 6.36 10.55
C PRO A 76 0.68 6.60 9.26
N LEU A 77 1.31 7.34 8.34
CA LEU A 77 0.79 7.64 7.01
C LEU A 77 1.68 7.02 5.93
N ILE A 78 1.05 6.42 4.94
CA ILE A 78 1.68 5.93 3.71
C ILE A 78 1.14 6.77 2.56
N GLN A 79 2.00 7.38 1.75
CA GLN A 79 1.59 8.05 0.51
C GLN A 79 1.95 7.16 -0.69
N ALA A 80 0.96 6.86 -1.53
CA ALA A 80 1.18 6.08 -2.74
C ALA A 80 1.55 6.97 -3.93
N PHE A 81 2.52 6.52 -4.71
CA PHE A 81 2.97 7.17 -5.93
C PHE A 81 2.95 6.18 -7.08
N ARG A 82 2.35 6.57 -8.17
CA ARG A 82 2.59 5.91 -9.44
C ARG A 82 3.92 6.42 -9.99
N ILE A 83 4.84 5.49 -10.30
CA ILE A 83 6.17 5.82 -10.78
C ILE A 83 6.26 5.52 -12.27
N ASP A 84 6.20 6.56 -13.07
CA ASP A 84 6.36 6.50 -14.52
C ASP A 84 7.61 7.29 -14.98
N THR A 85 8.13 8.21 -14.15
CA THR A 85 9.21 9.13 -14.49
C THR A 85 10.15 9.40 -13.30
N GLU A 86 11.36 9.94 -13.57
CA GLU A 86 12.27 10.42 -12.51
C GLU A 86 11.63 11.50 -11.62
N GLN A 87 10.74 12.33 -12.17
CA GLN A 87 10.04 13.35 -11.40
C GLN A 87 9.10 12.73 -10.36
N ASP A 88 8.52 11.57 -10.64
CA ASP A 88 7.70 10.84 -9.68
C ASP A 88 8.55 10.30 -8.53
N VAL A 89 9.75 9.82 -8.83
CA VAL A 89 10.76 9.40 -7.84
C VAL A 89 11.14 10.57 -6.93
N GLU A 90 11.39 11.75 -7.50
CA GLU A 90 11.69 12.96 -6.73
C GLU A 90 10.54 13.35 -5.80
N ARG A 91 9.29 13.29 -6.28
CA ARG A 91 8.10 13.54 -5.46
C ARG A 91 7.98 12.52 -4.32
N ALA A 92 8.19 11.25 -4.59
CA ALA A 92 8.17 10.21 -3.58
C ALA A 92 9.25 10.42 -2.51
N ASN A 93 10.47 10.81 -2.92
CA ASN A 93 11.55 11.14 -2.00
C ASN A 93 11.26 12.38 -1.14
N ALA A 94 10.51 13.35 -1.66
CA ALA A 94 10.16 14.60 -0.98
C ALA A 94 8.92 14.51 -0.07
N SER A 95 8.17 13.42 -0.14
CA SER A 95 6.96 13.24 0.67
C SER A 95 7.22 13.33 2.17
N THR A 96 6.32 13.99 2.90
CA THR A 96 6.36 14.10 4.37
C THR A 96 5.61 12.98 5.10
N ALA A 97 5.01 12.02 4.36
CA ALA A 97 4.46 10.81 4.95
C ALA A 97 5.56 9.93 5.57
N ASP A 98 5.24 9.09 6.54
CA ASP A 98 6.22 8.20 7.20
C ASP A 98 6.79 7.18 6.21
N TYR A 99 5.94 6.65 5.35
CA TYR A 99 6.28 5.69 4.31
C TYR A 99 5.75 6.13 2.96
N VAL A 100 6.37 5.62 1.90
CA VAL A 100 5.82 5.71 0.55
C VAL A 100 5.51 4.32 0.02
N LEU A 101 4.47 4.23 -0.80
CA LEU A 101 4.16 3.05 -1.58
C LEU A 101 4.36 3.40 -3.05
N LEU A 102 5.15 2.60 -3.75
CA LEU A 102 5.46 2.79 -5.15
C LEU A 102 4.65 1.78 -5.97
N ASP A 103 3.69 2.28 -6.72
CA ASP A 103 2.85 1.46 -7.58
C ASP A 103 3.38 1.50 -9.01
N SER A 104 3.77 0.35 -9.52
CA SER A 104 4.25 0.22 -10.90
C SER A 104 3.16 0.46 -11.96
N GLY A 105 1.89 0.58 -11.56
CA GLY A 105 0.77 0.79 -12.47
C GLY A 105 0.51 -0.33 -13.47
N ALA A 106 1.39 -1.29 -13.57
CA ALA A 106 1.34 -2.36 -14.57
C ALA A 106 0.47 -3.54 -14.09
N GLY A 107 -0.82 -3.37 -14.17
CA GLY A 107 -1.75 -4.51 -14.23
C GLY A 107 -1.62 -5.22 -15.59
N GLY A 108 -0.55 -5.97 -15.82
CA GLY A 108 -0.50 -7.06 -16.78
C GLY A 108 -0.49 -6.76 -18.29
N THR A 109 -0.52 -5.50 -18.78
CA THR A 109 -0.61 -5.20 -20.22
C THR A 109 0.16 -3.95 -20.70
N GLY A 110 1.04 -3.39 -19.87
CA GLY A 110 1.85 -2.22 -20.21
C GLY A 110 3.33 -2.53 -20.36
N PRO A 111 4.15 -1.55 -20.82
CA PRO A 111 5.59 -1.69 -20.89
C PRO A 111 6.15 -2.11 -19.53
N VAL A 112 7.18 -2.95 -19.56
CA VAL A 112 7.85 -3.43 -18.35
C VAL A 112 8.23 -2.22 -17.51
N PHE A 113 7.74 -2.19 -16.25
CA PHE A 113 8.08 -1.17 -15.30
C PHE A 113 9.61 -1.03 -15.22
N ASP A 114 10.10 0.18 -15.40
CA ASP A 114 11.54 0.45 -15.32
C ASP A 114 12.00 0.43 -13.86
N TRP A 115 12.47 -0.73 -13.43
CA TRP A 115 12.98 -0.93 -12.08
C TRP A 115 14.22 -0.10 -11.77
N ASP A 116 14.90 0.40 -12.80
CA ASP A 116 16.08 1.24 -12.60
C ASP A 116 15.70 2.61 -12.01
N LEU A 117 14.48 3.09 -12.29
CA LEU A 117 13.94 4.30 -11.65
C LEU A 117 13.88 4.15 -10.12
N LEU A 118 13.53 2.95 -9.60
CA LEU A 118 13.40 2.73 -8.16
C LEU A 118 14.73 2.72 -7.41
N GLN A 119 15.86 2.54 -8.10
CA GLN A 119 17.19 2.61 -7.47
C GLN A 119 17.50 4.02 -6.97
N ALA A 120 16.83 5.04 -7.48
CA ALA A 120 16.97 6.43 -7.03
C ALA A 120 16.09 6.78 -5.82
N ILE A 121 15.30 5.84 -5.30
CA ILE A 121 14.54 6.02 -4.05
C ILE A 121 15.49 5.95 -2.85
N ARG A 122 15.43 6.96 -1.98
CA ARG A 122 16.36 7.17 -0.85
C ARG A 122 15.72 6.97 0.51
N ARG A 123 14.58 6.32 0.57
CA ARG A 123 13.81 6.10 1.79
C ARG A 123 13.18 4.71 1.80
N PRO A 124 12.77 4.17 2.98
CA PRO A 124 12.01 2.92 3.02
C PRO A 124 10.71 3.05 2.24
N TYR A 125 10.39 2.04 1.42
CA TYR A 125 9.20 2.04 0.60
C TYR A 125 8.53 0.67 0.53
N PHE A 126 7.22 0.68 0.37
CA PHE A 126 6.46 -0.48 -0.04
C PHE A 126 6.40 -0.54 -1.56
N LEU A 127 6.56 -1.73 -2.13
CA LEU A 127 6.39 -1.93 -3.56
C LEU A 127 5.05 -2.59 -3.84
N ALA A 128 4.30 -2.00 -4.76
CA ALA A 128 3.01 -2.48 -5.25
C ALA A 128 3.01 -2.58 -6.78
N GLY A 129 1.92 -3.10 -7.33
CA GLY A 129 1.69 -3.19 -8.78
C GLY A 129 2.13 -4.52 -9.39
N GLY A 130 1.17 -5.35 -9.78
CA GLY A 130 1.41 -6.57 -10.52
C GLY A 130 2.22 -7.67 -9.82
N LEU A 131 2.40 -7.56 -8.48
CA LEU A 131 3.13 -8.56 -7.72
C LEU A 131 2.32 -9.86 -7.59
N ASP A 132 3.05 -10.98 -7.67
CA ASP A 132 2.55 -12.33 -7.44
C ASP A 132 3.67 -13.24 -6.91
N THR A 133 3.38 -14.52 -6.70
CA THR A 133 4.36 -15.49 -6.20
C THR A 133 5.47 -15.82 -7.20
N GLU A 134 5.27 -15.56 -8.49
CA GLU A 134 6.23 -15.91 -9.55
C GLU A 134 7.31 -14.83 -9.69
N ASN A 135 6.91 -13.55 -9.57
CA ASN A 135 7.83 -12.42 -9.75
C ASN A 135 8.46 -11.88 -8.47
N LEU A 136 7.88 -12.21 -7.30
CA LEU A 136 8.29 -11.65 -6.01
C LEU A 136 9.77 -11.89 -5.66
N GLY A 137 10.31 -13.07 -5.96
CA GLY A 137 11.71 -13.38 -5.71
C GLY A 137 12.66 -12.49 -6.51
N THR A 138 12.34 -12.26 -7.78
CA THR A 138 13.12 -11.36 -8.65
C THR A 138 13.04 -9.91 -8.17
N VAL A 139 11.85 -9.47 -7.72
CA VAL A 139 11.63 -8.15 -7.15
C VAL A 139 12.50 -7.92 -5.92
N LYS A 140 12.46 -8.84 -4.97
CA LYS A 140 13.23 -8.76 -3.72
C LYS A 140 14.74 -8.69 -4.00
N ALA A 141 15.24 -9.56 -4.87
CA ALA A 141 16.66 -9.60 -5.20
C ALA A 141 17.17 -8.31 -5.87
N LYS A 142 16.34 -7.62 -6.66
CA LYS A 142 16.75 -6.40 -7.37
C LYS A 142 16.55 -5.12 -6.58
N LEU A 143 15.48 -5.00 -5.80
CA LEU A 143 15.00 -3.73 -5.27
C LEU A 143 15.05 -3.64 -3.73
N ASN A 144 15.09 -4.75 -3.04
CA ASN A 144 15.10 -4.82 -1.58
C ASN A 144 14.11 -3.84 -0.90
N PRO A 145 12.80 -3.87 -1.24
CA PRO A 145 11.82 -2.98 -0.66
C PRO A 145 11.65 -3.26 0.84
N TYR A 146 11.26 -2.24 1.62
CA TYR A 146 10.91 -2.40 3.04
C TYR A 146 9.73 -3.39 3.23
N GLY A 147 8.79 -3.37 2.29
CA GLY A 147 7.66 -4.30 2.26
C GLY A 147 7.06 -4.40 0.87
N VAL A 148 6.14 -5.33 0.69
CA VAL A 148 5.43 -5.53 -0.57
C VAL A 148 3.93 -5.49 -0.35
N ASP A 149 3.21 -4.87 -1.28
CA ASP A 149 1.76 -4.83 -1.32
C ASP A 149 1.24 -5.63 -2.52
N VAL A 150 0.26 -6.51 -2.28
CA VAL A 150 -0.33 -7.35 -3.30
C VAL A 150 -1.85 -7.29 -3.26
N SER A 151 -2.45 -7.16 -4.41
CA SER A 151 -3.89 -7.19 -4.52
C SER A 151 -4.38 -8.28 -5.50
N SER A 152 -4.30 -8.07 -6.80
CA SER A 152 -4.80 -9.01 -7.80
C SER A 152 -3.99 -10.31 -7.89
N GLY A 153 -2.69 -10.28 -7.59
CA GLY A 153 -1.81 -11.46 -7.63
C GLY A 153 -2.20 -12.59 -6.66
N ILE A 154 -3.03 -12.29 -5.67
CA ILE A 154 -3.58 -13.27 -4.73
C ILE A 154 -5.11 -13.45 -4.89
N GLU A 155 -5.63 -13.19 -6.10
CA GLU A 155 -7.04 -13.36 -6.43
C GLU A 155 -7.26 -14.48 -7.44
N ILE A 156 -8.44 -15.13 -7.37
CA ILE A 156 -9.01 -16.01 -8.40
C ILE A 156 -10.42 -15.51 -8.66
N GLY A 157 -10.75 -15.24 -9.92
CA GLY A 157 -12.07 -14.72 -10.30
C GLY A 157 -12.43 -13.38 -9.64
N GLY A 158 -11.44 -12.61 -9.19
CA GLY A 158 -11.63 -11.31 -8.53
C GLY A 158 -11.84 -11.39 -7.01
N TYR A 159 -11.75 -12.56 -6.41
CA TYR A 159 -11.83 -12.77 -4.96
C TYR A 159 -10.48 -13.24 -4.40
N LYS A 160 -10.18 -12.86 -3.16
CA LYS A 160 -8.96 -13.31 -2.46
C LYS A 160 -8.96 -14.82 -2.30
N ASP A 161 -7.87 -15.45 -2.75
CA ASP A 161 -7.66 -16.89 -2.64
C ASP A 161 -6.74 -17.22 -1.48
N LYS A 162 -7.17 -18.12 -0.60
CA LYS A 162 -6.43 -18.45 0.64
C LYS A 162 -5.07 -19.10 0.37
N GLU A 163 -4.98 -19.96 -0.64
CA GLU A 163 -3.73 -20.67 -0.96
C GLU A 163 -2.72 -19.69 -1.55
N LYS A 164 -3.16 -18.82 -2.48
CA LYS A 164 -2.33 -17.76 -3.03
C LYS A 164 -1.86 -16.77 -1.97
N MET A 165 -2.73 -16.37 -1.04
CA MET A 165 -2.37 -15.50 0.09
C MET A 165 -1.28 -16.15 0.94
N THR A 166 -1.45 -17.43 1.30
CA THR A 166 -0.50 -18.16 2.12
C THR A 166 0.85 -18.31 1.40
N ALA A 167 0.84 -18.68 0.13
CA ALA A 167 2.04 -18.82 -0.69
C ALA A 167 2.78 -17.50 -0.84
N PHE A 168 2.06 -16.41 -1.12
CA PHE A 168 2.65 -15.08 -1.24
C PHE A 168 3.30 -14.59 0.06
N VAL A 169 2.62 -14.74 1.20
CA VAL A 169 3.18 -14.37 2.51
C VAL A 169 4.41 -15.20 2.84
N ALA A 170 4.40 -16.51 2.56
CA ALA A 170 5.55 -17.37 2.75
C ALA A 170 6.75 -16.92 1.88
N ALA A 171 6.50 -16.60 0.61
CA ALA A 171 7.53 -16.10 -0.30
C ALA A 171 8.08 -14.73 0.13
N ALA A 172 7.19 -13.82 0.58
CA ALA A 172 7.59 -12.50 1.04
C ALA A 172 8.48 -12.53 2.30
N ARG A 173 8.20 -13.47 3.22
CA ARG A 173 8.95 -13.65 4.48
C ARG A 173 10.20 -14.53 4.35
N LYS A 174 10.36 -15.22 3.23
CA LYS A 174 11.57 -16.02 3.01
C LYS A 174 12.77 -15.10 2.93
N GLU A 175 13.70 -15.25 3.87
CA GLU A 175 14.99 -14.57 3.79
C GLU A 175 15.73 -15.11 2.57
N ASP A 176 16.30 -14.21 1.78
CA ASP A 176 17.19 -14.61 0.70
C ASP A 176 18.44 -15.17 1.36
N THR A 177 18.57 -16.48 1.40
CA THR A 177 19.79 -17.18 1.84
C THR A 177 20.89 -16.80 0.82
N LEU A 178 21.82 -15.97 1.24
CA LEU A 178 23.06 -15.66 0.52
C LEU A 178 23.89 -16.92 0.36
#